data_463575792eb7182e3011a1e365ad79f0
#
_entry.id   463575792eb7182e3011a1e365ad79f0
#
_cell.length_a   1.000
_cell.length_b   1.000
_cell.length_c   1.000
_cell.angle_alpha   90.00
_cell.angle_beta   90.00
_cell.angle_gamma   90.00
#
_symmetry.space_group_name_H-M   'P 1'
#
loop_
_entity.id
_entity.type
_entity.pdbx_description
1 polymer ?
#
loop_
_entity_poly.entity_id
_entity_poly.type
_entity_poly.pdbx_seq_one_letter_code
_entity_poly.pdbx_strand_id
1 'polypeptide(L)'
;MLYKIQKGTVEYGADVILDNIDFEIKNKNEKIAVVGRNGCGKTTLLKLISGDISLTRHDGDEDTAIFKAGNLEIGYLRQIAFENEELTLDEEIRKVFKRILDMKKRLDELVIFMSENSVSETEHEKLAHEYVELEERFKDDGGYYYEKEYDTILRKFGFSDDDKKKKLNEFSGGQRTKLAFIKLLLSKPDILLLDEPTNHLDITAIEWLEGYIKNYKKACVIVSHDRMFLDNTVETVYEIEHNRIKRYSGNYTYFVNKKKEDYDRQLKA
;
A
#
# COMPACT_ATOMS: atom_id res chain seq x y z
N MET A 1 -3.60 -14.66 8.83
CA MET A 1 -2.37 -14.41 8.04
C MET A 1 -2.80 -13.87 6.68
N LEU A 2 -2.32 -12.68 6.32
CA LEU A 2 -2.66 -12.02 5.05
C LEU A 2 -1.68 -12.44 3.94
N TYR A 3 -0.38 -12.42 4.23
CA TYR A 3 0.69 -12.71 3.29
C TYR A 3 1.87 -13.38 4.02
N LYS A 4 2.51 -14.36 3.42
CA LYS A 4 3.68 -15.03 4.00
C LYS A 4 4.65 -15.48 2.90
N ILE A 5 5.93 -15.22 3.12
CA ILE A 5 7.06 -15.86 2.45
C ILE A 5 7.63 -16.87 3.44
N GLN A 6 7.79 -18.11 3.03
CA GLN A 6 8.37 -19.19 3.83
C GLN A 6 9.65 -19.68 3.17
N LYS A 7 10.74 -19.66 3.93
CA LYS A 7 12.08 -20.12 3.50
C LYS A 7 12.49 -19.55 2.12
N GLY A 8 12.22 -18.25 1.92
CA GLY A 8 12.42 -17.58 0.63
C GLY A 8 13.88 -17.25 0.39
N THR A 9 14.40 -17.56 -0.81
CA THR A 9 15.73 -17.15 -1.26
C THR A 9 15.62 -16.33 -2.54
N VAL A 10 16.40 -15.26 -2.65
CA VAL A 10 16.50 -14.41 -3.85
C VAL A 10 17.96 -14.18 -4.18
N GLU A 11 18.31 -14.51 -5.42
CA GLU A 11 19.66 -14.40 -5.96
C GLU A 11 19.67 -13.58 -7.25
N TYR A 12 20.74 -12.84 -7.46
CA TYR A 12 21.05 -12.20 -8.75
C TYR A 12 22.39 -12.71 -9.25
N GLY A 13 22.36 -13.66 -10.19
CA GLY A 13 23.54 -14.37 -10.64
C GLY A 13 24.13 -15.22 -9.52
N ALA A 14 25.35 -14.89 -9.09
CA ALA A 14 26.03 -15.59 -7.98
C ALA A 14 25.81 -14.93 -6.61
N ASP A 15 25.17 -13.76 -6.57
CA ASP A 15 25.00 -12.99 -5.35
C ASP A 15 23.68 -13.33 -4.66
N VAL A 16 23.74 -13.91 -3.47
CA VAL A 16 22.58 -14.16 -2.61
C VAL A 16 22.21 -12.85 -1.91
N ILE A 17 21.02 -12.32 -2.18
CA ILE A 17 20.52 -11.08 -1.57
C ILE A 17 19.66 -11.36 -0.34
N LEU A 18 18.77 -12.35 -0.45
CA LEU A 18 17.96 -12.84 0.67
C LEU A 18 18.14 -14.35 0.75
N ASP A 19 18.43 -14.86 1.95
CA ASP A 19 18.75 -16.26 2.19
C ASP A 19 17.81 -16.88 3.22
N ASN A 20 16.99 -17.82 2.78
CA ASN A 20 16.10 -18.62 3.64
C ASN A 20 15.28 -17.75 4.59
N ILE A 21 14.64 -16.71 4.05
CA ILE A 21 13.88 -15.73 4.84
C ILE A 21 12.45 -16.19 5.12
N ASP A 22 11.97 -15.87 6.33
CA ASP A 22 10.57 -15.97 6.72
C ASP A 22 10.00 -14.59 6.98
N PHE A 23 9.09 -14.13 6.12
CA PHE A 23 8.40 -12.86 6.23
C PHE A 23 6.89 -13.07 6.25
N GLU A 24 6.17 -12.40 7.15
CA GLU A 24 4.72 -12.51 7.23
C GLU A 24 4.04 -11.18 7.56
N ILE A 25 2.88 -10.98 6.95
CA ILE A 25 1.90 -9.96 7.34
C ILE A 25 0.75 -10.72 7.99
N LYS A 26 0.63 -10.59 9.32
CA LYS A 26 -0.35 -11.37 10.10
C LYS A 26 -1.75 -10.84 9.96
N ASN A 27 -1.91 -9.53 10.08
CA ASN A 27 -3.20 -8.86 10.16
C ASN A 27 -3.42 -7.93 8.96
N LYS A 28 -4.70 -7.71 8.62
CA LYS A 28 -5.10 -6.87 7.48
C LYS A 28 -4.72 -5.39 7.64
N ASN A 29 -4.46 -4.92 8.86
CA ASN A 29 -4.12 -3.52 9.16
C ASN A 29 -2.70 -3.35 9.73
N GLU A 30 -1.86 -4.38 9.65
CA GLU A 30 -0.49 -4.36 10.21
C GLU A 30 0.39 -3.31 9.51
N LYS A 31 1.14 -2.52 10.29
CA LYS A 31 2.12 -1.54 9.83
C LYS A 31 3.51 -2.05 10.13
N ILE A 32 4.26 -2.33 9.07
CA ILE A 32 5.55 -3.01 9.13
C ILE A 32 6.63 -2.10 8.58
N ALA A 33 7.72 -1.92 9.33
CA ALA A 33 8.96 -1.36 8.80
C ALA A 33 9.91 -2.48 8.35
N VAL A 34 10.62 -2.25 7.25
CA VAL A 34 11.77 -3.05 6.83
C VAL A 34 13.02 -2.19 6.92
N VAL A 35 13.94 -2.59 7.79
CA VAL A 35 15.15 -1.83 8.09
C VAL A 35 16.40 -2.66 7.81
N GLY A 36 17.56 -1.99 7.69
CA GLY A 36 18.83 -2.61 7.40
C GLY A 36 19.77 -1.66 6.66
N ARG A 37 21.03 -2.06 6.48
CA ARG A 37 22.03 -1.26 5.76
C ARG A 37 21.65 -1.05 4.31
N ASN A 38 22.25 -0.04 3.64
CA ASN A 38 22.08 0.14 2.21
C ASN A 38 22.59 -1.10 1.46
N GLY A 39 21.83 -1.55 0.47
CA GLY A 39 22.17 -2.75 -0.31
C GLY A 39 21.84 -4.10 0.35
N CYS A 40 21.29 -4.14 1.58
CA CYS A 40 21.01 -5.42 2.26
C CYS A 40 19.79 -6.19 1.72
N GLY A 41 19.04 -5.65 0.74
CA GLY A 41 17.89 -6.36 0.15
C GLY A 41 16.51 -5.80 0.51
N LYS A 42 16.38 -4.61 1.15
CA LYS A 42 15.09 -4.00 1.49
C LYS A 42 14.18 -3.84 0.27
N THR A 43 14.66 -3.17 -0.77
CA THR A 43 13.93 -3.00 -2.04
C THR A 43 13.68 -4.34 -2.74
N THR A 44 14.59 -5.31 -2.61
CA THR A 44 14.42 -6.67 -3.15
C THR A 44 13.24 -7.37 -2.47
N LEU A 45 13.12 -7.23 -1.14
CA LEU A 45 11.96 -7.77 -0.41
C LEU A 45 10.64 -7.11 -0.88
N LEU A 46 10.62 -5.77 -1.05
CA LEU A 46 9.42 -5.11 -1.58
C LEU A 46 9.05 -5.59 -2.99
N LYS A 47 10.03 -5.76 -3.87
CA LYS A 47 9.82 -6.32 -5.23
C LYS A 47 9.33 -7.76 -5.20
N LEU A 48 9.78 -8.56 -4.24
CA LEU A 48 9.30 -9.92 -4.06
C LEU A 48 7.84 -9.93 -3.59
N ILE A 49 7.48 -9.04 -2.64
CA ILE A 49 6.10 -8.92 -2.16
C ILE A 49 5.17 -8.42 -3.27
N SER A 50 5.61 -7.43 -4.08
CA SER A 50 4.83 -6.91 -5.21
C SER A 50 4.65 -7.91 -6.35
N GLY A 51 5.54 -8.92 -6.45
CA GLY A 51 5.56 -9.89 -7.54
C GLY A 51 6.39 -9.45 -8.75
N ASP A 52 7.18 -8.37 -8.64
CA ASP A 52 8.11 -7.91 -9.69
C ASP A 52 9.26 -8.90 -9.91
N ILE A 53 9.58 -9.65 -8.86
CA ILE A 53 10.57 -10.74 -8.90
C ILE A 53 9.99 -11.98 -8.25
N SER A 54 10.55 -13.13 -8.61
CA SER A 54 10.19 -14.43 -8.04
C SER A 54 11.29 -14.93 -7.09
N LEU A 55 10.91 -15.88 -6.24
CA LEU A 55 11.88 -16.64 -5.43
C LEU A 55 12.82 -17.43 -6.36
N THR A 56 14.09 -17.46 -6.01
CA THR A 56 15.04 -18.41 -6.56
C THR A 56 14.74 -19.79 -5.94
N ARG A 57 14.66 -20.82 -6.77
CA ARG A 57 14.41 -22.20 -6.35
C ARG A 57 15.57 -23.07 -6.75
N HIS A 58 16.04 -23.86 -5.80
CA HIS A 58 17.03 -24.93 -6.02
C HIS A 58 16.38 -26.30 -5.89
N ASP A 59 17.02 -27.32 -6.41
CA ASP A 59 16.58 -28.70 -6.23
C ASP A 59 16.56 -29.06 -4.75
N GLY A 60 15.38 -29.46 -4.23
CA GLY A 60 15.15 -29.74 -2.82
C GLY A 60 14.44 -28.65 -2.01
N ASP A 61 14.08 -27.50 -2.63
CA ASP A 61 13.36 -26.40 -1.98
C ASP A 61 11.83 -26.66 -1.93
N GLU A 62 11.41 -27.86 -1.53
CA GLU A 62 9.98 -28.24 -1.48
C GLU A 62 9.15 -27.37 -0.51
N ASP A 63 9.78 -26.85 0.54
CA ASP A 63 9.14 -26.04 1.58
C ASP A 63 9.08 -24.53 1.27
N THR A 64 9.71 -24.09 0.16
CA THR A 64 9.76 -22.68 -0.23
C THR A 64 8.47 -22.27 -0.89
N ALA A 65 7.74 -21.32 -0.30
CA ALA A 65 6.46 -20.89 -0.83
C ALA A 65 6.09 -19.45 -0.47
N ILE A 66 5.21 -18.85 -1.29
CA ILE A 66 4.51 -17.60 -1.00
C ILE A 66 3.02 -17.92 -0.83
N PHE A 67 2.48 -17.55 0.32
CA PHE A 67 1.07 -17.73 0.66
C PHE A 67 0.37 -16.37 0.68
N LYS A 68 -0.81 -16.28 0.05
CA LYS A 68 -1.66 -15.10 0.00
C LYS A 68 -3.09 -15.45 0.42
N ALA A 69 -3.71 -14.59 1.23
CA ALA A 69 -5.11 -14.76 1.59
C ALA A 69 -6.02 -14.24 0.45
N GLY A 70 -6.39 -15.11 -0.47
CA GLY A 70 -7.22 -14.75 -1.62
C GLY A 70 -6.48 -13.91 -2.68
N ASN A 71 -7.25 -13.11 -3.44
CA ASN A 71 -6.71 -12.23 -4.46
C ASN A 71 -6.44 -10.85 -3.86
N LEU A 72 -5.19 -10.59 -3.45
CA LEU A 72 -4.77 -9.35 -2.82
C LEU A 72 -4.31 -8.33 -3.87
N GLU A 73 -4.82 -7.11 -3.77
CA GLU A 73 -4.27 -5.96 -4.48
C GLU A 73 -3.04 -5.44 -3.73
N ILE A 74 -1.88 -5.50 -4.37
CA ILE A 74 -0.62 -5.01 -3.81
C ILE A 74 -0.19 -3.78 -4.61
N GLY A 75 -0.12 -2.63 -3.92
CA GLY A 75 0.30 -1.37 -4.53
C GLY A 75 1.75 -1.04 -4.20
N TYR A 76 2.56 -0.79 -5.24
CA TYR A 76 3.95 -0.37 -5.12
C TYR A 76 4.25 0.78 -6.08
N LEU A 77 4.86 1.86 -5.58
CA LEU A 77 5.04 3.10 -6.34
C LEU A 77 5.74 2.90 -7.70
N ARG A 78 6.71 1.99 -7.77
CA ARG A 78 7.46 1.72 -9.01
C ARG A 78 6.61 1.10 -10.12
N GLN A 79 5.49 0.49 -9.78
CA GLN A 79 4.54 -0.11 -10.73
C GLN A 79 3.51 0.90 -11.25
N ILE A 80 3.43 2.08 -10.63
CA ILE A 80 2.48 3.11 -11.02
C ILE A 80 3.12 3.99 -12.07
N ALA A 81 2.86 3.66 -13.33
CA ALA A 81 3.15 4.50 -14.48
C ALA A 81 1.87 5.18 -14.96
N PHE A 82 2.01 6.35 -15.58
CA PHE A 82 0.93 6.97 -16.33
C PHE A 82 0.93 6.37 -17.74
N GLU A 83 -0.14 5.66 -18.08
CA GLU A 83 -0.25 4.98 -19.38
C GLU A 83 -0.36 5.96 -20.54
N ASN A 84 -1.01 7.12 -20.30
CA ASN A 84 -1.22 8.15 -21.30
C ASN A 84 -0.96 9.54 -20.70
N GLU A 85 0.17 10.12 -21.05
CA GLU A 85 0.58 11.45 -20.57
C GLU A 85 -0.22 12.62 -21.19
N GLU A 86 -1.05 12.36 -22.22
CA GLU A 86 -1.94 13.35 -22.83
C GLU A 86 -3.24 13.57 -22.03
N LEU A 87 -3.56 12.68 -21.09
CA LEU A 87 -4.69 12.85 -20.19
C LEU A 87 -4.41 13.96 -19.17
N THR A 88 -5.46 14.62 -18.74
CA THR A 88 -5.38 15.54 -17.61
C THR A 88 -5.18 14.75 -16.30
N LEU A 89 -4.65 15.42 -15.30
CA LEU A 89 -4.49 14.82 -13.97
C LEU A 89 -5.83 14.29 -13.42
N ASP A 90 -6.93 15.05 -13.59
CA ASP A 90 -8.25 14.63 -13.11
C ASP A 90 -8.75 13.36 -13.83
N GLU A 91 -8.60 13.30 -15.15
CA GLU A 91 -8.98 12.10 -15.94
C GLU A 91 -8.20 10.86 -15.48
N GLU A 92 -6.90 11.01 -15.22
CA GLU A 92 -6.08 9.88 -14.79
C GLU A 92 -6.41 9.41 -13.37
N ILE A 93 -6.59 10.35 -12.43
CA ILE A 93 -6.95 10.01 -11.04
C ILE A 93 -8.36 9.42 -10.96
N ARG A 94 -9.33 9.89 -11.76
CA ARG A 94 -10.69 9.33 -11.78
C ARG A 94 -10.72 7.83 -12.16
N LYS A 95 -9.72 7.33 -12.87
CA LYS A 95 -9.59 5.88 -13.12
C LYS A 95 -9.47 5.07 -11.83
N VAL A 96 -8.80 5.62 -10.82
CA VAL A 96 -8.67 4.99 -9.50
C VAL A 96 -10.04 4.83 -8.82
N PHE A 97 -10.93 5.80 -9.05
CA PHE A 97 -12.28 5.81 -8.46
C PHE A 97 -13.33 5.09 -9.30
N LYS A 98 -12.94 4.43 -10.40
CA LYS A 98 -13.89 3.76 -11.30
C LYS A 98 -14.86 2.86 -10.53
N ARG A 99 -14.36 2.04 -9.59
CA ARG A 99 -15.20 1.15 -8.77
C ARG A 99 -16.22 1.94 -7.94
N ILE A 100 -15.81 3.04 -7.31
CA ILE A 100 -16.69 3.93 -6.53
C ILE A 100 -17.74 4.57 -7.43
N LEU A 101 -17.31 5.06 -8.61
CA LEU A 101 -18.22 5.69 -9.58
C LEU A 101 -19.22 4.70 -10.16
N ASP A 102 -18.81 3.46 -10.44
CA ASP A 102 -19.69 2.40 -10.92
C ASP A 102 -20.72 2.02 -9.84
N MET A 103 -20.31 1.91 -8.56
CA MET A 103 -21.23 1.68 -7.45
C MET A 103 -22.23 2.83 -7.28
N LYS A 104 -21.77 4.08 -7.35
CA LYS A 104 -22.63 5.27 -7.26
C LYS A 104 -23.68 5.26 -8.38
N LYS A 105 -23.25 5.01 -9.62
CA LYS A 105 -24.16 4.92 -10.76
C LYS A 105 -25.21 3.82 -10.54
N ARG A 106 -24.79 2.63 -10.04
CA ARG A 106 -25.73 1.55 -9.76
C ARG A 106 -26.72 1.88 -8.64
N LEU A 107 -26.28 2.58 -7.59
CA LEU A 107 -27.17 3.07 -6.53
C LEU A 107 -28.23 4.03 -7.10
N ASP A 108 -27.82 4.99 -7.94
CA ASP A 108 -28.74 5.93 -8.58
C ASP A 108 -29.76 5.20 -9.49
N GLU A 109 -29.33 4.19 -10.27
CA GLU A 109 -30.21 3.33 -11.08
C GLU A 109 -31.21 2.56 -10.22
N LEU A 110 -30.78 1.98 -9.09
CA LEU A 110 -31.64 1.24 -8.18
C LEU A 110 -32.75 2.13 -7.59
N VAL A 111 -32.41 3.38 -7.23
CA VAL A 111 -33.41 4.37 -6.74
C VAL A 111 -34.46 4.66 -7.83
N ILE A 112 -34.04 4.84 -9.08
CA ILE A 112 -34.94 5.08 -10.20
C ILE A 112 -35.86 3.87 -10.39
N PHE A 113 -35.31 2.64 -10.48
CA PHE A 113 -36.11 1.43 -10.66
C PHE A 113 -37.12 1.19 -9.53
N MET A 114 -36.74 1.43 -8.27
CA MET A 114 -37.65 1.30 -7.13
C MET A 114 -38.77 2.36 -7.14
N SER A 115 -38.57 3.50 -7.82
CA SER A 115 -39.58 4.57 -7.94
C SER A 115 -40.63 4.29 -9.04
N GLU A 116 -40.39 3.31 -9.92
CA GLU A 116 -41.31 2.98 -11.02
C GLU A 116 -42.51 2.17 -10.50
N ASN A 117 -43.72 2.60 -10.83
CA ASN A 117 -45.00 1.95 -10.40
C ASN A 117 -45.25 0.59 -11.04
N SER A 118 -44.37 0.14 -11.96
CA SER A 118 -44.50 -1.15 -12.68
C SER A 118 -43.78 -2.31 -12.03
N VAL A 119 -43.03 -2.07 -10.93
CA VAL A 119 -42.25 -3.10 -10.23
C VAL A 119 -43.15 -3.91 -9.30
N SER A 120 -43.08 -5.23 -9.37
CA SER A 120 -43.78 -6.11 -8.45
C SER A 120 -43.20 -6.01 -7.03
N GLU A 121 -44.01 -6.36 -6.01
CA GLU A 121 -43.58 -6.30 -4.60
C GLU A 121 -42.33 -7.15 -4.35
N THR A 122 -42.25 -8.35 -4.94
CA THR A 122 -41.08 -9.25 -4.85
C THR A 122 -39.83 -8.72 -5.55
N GLU A 123 -39.98 -7.98 -6.63
CA GLU A 123 -38.85 -7.31 -7.30
C GLU A 123 -38.40 -6.11 -6.50
N HIS A 124 -39.34 -5.35 -5.93
CA HIS A 124 -39.02 -4.22 -5.08
C HIS A 124 -38.20 -4.65 -3.85
N GLU A 125 -38.53 -5.76 -3.20
CA GLU A 125 -37.77 -6.32 -2.07
C GLU A 125 -36.35 -6.71 -2.50
N LYS A 126 -36.16 -7.32 -3.69
CA LYS A 126 -34.82 -7.66 -4.21
C LYS A 126 -33.97 -6.44 -4.51
N LEU A 127 -34.55 -5.42 -5.15
CA LEU A 127 -33.85 -4.16 -5.44
C LEU A 127 -33.48 -3.41 -4.16
N ALA A 128 -34.33 -3.41 -3.16
CA ALA A 128 -34.05 -2.82 -1.85
C ALA A 128 -32.91 -3.53 -1.13
N HIS A 129 -32.87 -4.86 -1.18
CA HIS A 129 -31.76 -5.63 -0.61
C HIS A 129 -30.43 -5.36 -1.31
N GLU A 130 -30.44 -5.34 -2.67
CA GLU A 130 -29.26 -4.98 -3.46
C GLU A 130 -28.77 -3.57 -3.12
N TYR A 131 -29.71 -2.61 -2.96
CA TYR A 131 -29.37 -1.23 -2.59
C TYR A 131 -28.64 -1.16 -1.25
N VAL A 132 -29.17 -1.81 -0.22
CA VAL A 132 -28.57 -1.80 1.13
C VAL A 132 -27.17 -2.40 1.12
N GLU A 133 -26.98 -3.57 0.49
CA GLU A 133 -25.66 -4.20 0.39
C GLU A 133 -24.65 -3.32 -0.39
N LEU A 134 -25.11 -2.70 -1.48
CA LEU A 134 -24.24 -1.86 -2.31
C LEU A 134 -23.91 -0.55 -1.61
N GLU A 135 -24.86 0.05 -0.88
CA GLU A 135 -24.64 1.26 -0.10
C GLU A 135 -23.62 1.05 1.04
N GLU A 136 -23.70 -0.08 1.74
CA GLU A 136 -22.71 -0.43 2.76
C GLU A 136 -21.30 -0.54 2.15
N ARG A 137 -21.17 -1.22 1.01
CA ARG A 137 -19.87 -1.32 0.29
C ARG A 137 -19.38 0.04 -0.19
N PHE A 138 -20.27 0.86 -0.75
CA PHE A 138 -19.93 2.23 -1.19
C PHE A 138 -19.42 3.09 -0.03
N LYS A 139 -20.06 2.99 1.13
CA LYS A 139 -19.64 3.68 2.36
C LYS A 139 -18.28 3.17 2.87
N ASP A 140 -18.09 1.84 2.91
CA ASP A 140 -16.84 1.23 3.39
C ASP A 140 -15.65 1.54 2.49
N ASP A 141 -15.85 1.65 1.18
CA ASP A 141 -14.83 2.06 0.21
C ASP A 141 -14.60 3.59 0.21
N GLY A 142 -15.32 4.35 1.05
CA GLY A 142 -15.16 5.80 1.20
C GLY A 142 -15.89 6.61 0.12
N GLY A 143 -16.91 6.05 -0.51
CA GLY A 143 -17.64 6.65 -1.63
C GLY A 143 -18.26 8.01 -1.36
N TYR A 144 -18.57 8.34 -0.09
CA TYR A 144 -19.06 9.68 0.28
C TYR A 144 -17.95 10.73 0.41
N TYR A 145 -16.68 10.32 0.48
CA TYR A 145 -15.57 11.21 0.84
C TYR A 145 -14.41 11.19 -0.16
N TYR A 146 -14.46 10.38 -1.22
CA TYR A 146 -13.34 10.20 -2.15
C TYR A 146 -12.91 11.51 -2.83
N GLU A 147 -13.85 12.39 -3.20
CA GLU A 147 -13.51 13.68 -3.81
C GLU A 147 -12.79 14.60 -2.82
N LYS A 148 -13.28 14.67 -1.58
CA LYS A 148 -12.64 15.44 -0.50
C LYS A 148 -11.26 14.90 -0.15
N GLU A 149 -11.09 13.58 -0.13
CA GLU A 149 -9.82 12.94 0.08
C GLU A 149 -8.82 13.27 -1.04
N TYR A 150 -9.28 13.20 -2.30
CA TYR A 150 -8.50 13.59 -3.46
C TYR A 150 -8.05 15.06 -3.40
N ASP A 151 -8.95 15.99 -3.13
CA ASP A 151 -8.64 17.41 -2.99
C ASP A 151 -7.65 17.67 -1.85
N THR A 152 -7.83 16.98 -0.73
CA THR A 152 -6.98 17.12 0.44
C THR A 152 -5.56 16.65 0.16
N ILE A 153 -5.40 15.47 -0.44
CA ILE A 153 -4.08 14.91 -0.72
C ILE A 153 -3.33 15.75 -1.76
N LEU A 154 -4.00 16.22 -2.81
CA LEU A 154 -3.39 17.10 -3.80
C LEU A 154 -2.78 18.34 -3.15
N ARG A 155 -3.58 19.06 -2.33
CA ARG A 155 -3.12 20.28 -1.64
C ARG A 155 -1.96 20.00 -0.69
N LYS A 156 -1.99 18.88 0.05
CA LYS A 156 -0.91 18.49 0.98
C LYS A 156 0.39 18.18 0.27
N PHE A 157 0.33 17.72 -0.98
CA PHE A 157 1.50 17.47 -1.82
C PHE A 157 1.92 18.66 -2.70
N GLY A 158 1.29 19.84 -2.49
CA GLY A 158 1.66 21.09 -3.13
C GLY A 158 1.04 21.31 -4.51
N PHE A 159 -0.05 20.64 -4.82
CA PHE A 159 -0.82 20.86 -6.05
C PHE A 159 -2.07 21.71 -5.80
N SER A 160 -2.49 22.48 -6.79
CA SER A 160 -3.68 23.31 -6.78
C SER A 160 -4.85 22.65 -7.50
N ASP A 161 -6.05 23.22 -7.35
CA ASP A 161 -7.21 22.76 -8.11
C ASP A 161 -7.07 23.01 -9.62
N ASP A 162 -6.29 24.02 -10.04
CA ASP A 162 -6.02 24.27 -11.45
C ASP A 162 -5.09 23.22 -12.07
N ASP A 163 -4.24 22.58 -11.27
CA ASP A 163 -3.37 21.49 -11.73
C ASP A 163 -4.17 20.27 -12.22
N LYS A 164 -5.40 20.07 -11.73
CA LYS A 164 -6.29 19.00 -12.19
C LYS A 164 -6.58 19.04 -13.69
N LYS A 165 -6.58 20.25 -14.28
CA LYS A 165 -6.88 20.49 -15.71
C LYS A 165 -5.65 20.35 -16.60
N LYS A 166 -4.44 20.33 -16.02
CA LYS A 166 -3.19 20.17 -16.74
C LYS A 166 -3.01 18.73 -17.22
N LYS A 167 -2.43 18.57 -18.40
CA LYS A 167 -1.99 17.27 -18.90
C LYS A 167 -0.79 16.76 -18.09
N LEU A 168 -0.66 15.45 -17.98
CA LEU A 168 0.42 14.82 -17.24
C LEU A 168 1.81 15.16 -17.80
N ASN A 169 1.93 15.37 -19.12
CA ASN A 169 3.17 15.78 -19.77
C ASN A 169 3.62 17.20 -19.42
N GLU A 170 2.74 18.05 -18.88
CA GLU A 170 3.07 19.42 -18.45
C GLU A 170 3.75 19.46 -17.06
N PHE A 171 3.73 18.35 -16.33
CA PHE A 171 4.37 18.24 -15.01
C PHE A 171 5.85 17.83 -15.12
N SER A 172 6.67 18.38 -14.22
CA SER A 172 8.07 17.95 -14.10
C SER A 172 8.17 16.49 -13.65
N GLY A 173 9.33 15.85 -13.86
CA GLY A 173 9.58 14.49 -13.42
C GLY A 173 9.31 14.27 -11.92
N GLY A 174 9.76 15.20 -11.07
CA GLY A 174 9.52 15.16 -9.63
C GLY A 174 8.04 15.32 -9.27
N GLN A 175 7.31 16.20 -9.97
CA GLN A 175 5.87 16.35 -9.80
C GLN A 175 5.12 15.07 -10.23
N ARG A 176 5.49 14.48 -11.35
CA ARG A 176 4.91 13.20 -11.81
C ARG A 176 5.13 12.07 -10.80
N THR A 177 6.31 11.99 -10.18
CA THR A 177 6.57 11.02 -9.10
C THR A 177 5.63 11.25 -7.91
N LYS A 178 5.42 12.50 -7.49
CA LYS A 178 4.45 12.84 -6.43
C LYS A 178 3.01 12.48 -6.83
N LEU A 179 2.61 12.75 -8.07
CA LEU A 179 1.29 12.40 -8.58
C LEU A 179 1.07 10.89 -8.66
N ALA A 180 2.08 10.12 -9.08
CA ALA A 180 2.04 8.65 -9.03
C ALA A 180 1.88 8.13 -7.59
N PHE A 181 2.53 8.78 -6.63
CA PHE A 181 2.38 8.46 -5.22
C PHE A 181 0.95 8.76 -4.71
N ILE A 182 0.40 9.92 -5.06
CA ILE A 182 -1.01 10.27 -4.76
C ILE A 182 -1.96 9.23 -5.36
N LYS A 183 -1.76 8.85 -6.62
CA LYS A 183 -2.55 7.80 -7.28
C LYS A 183 -2.49 6.48 -6.51
N LEU A 184 -1.30 6.07 -6.06
CA LEU A 184 -1.11 4.88 -5.23
C LEU A 184 -1.89 4.95 -3.92
N LEU A 185 -1.79 6.05 -3.17
CA LEU A 185 -2.49 6.21 -1.91
C LEU A 185 -4.01 6.17 -2.09
N LEU A 186 -4.54 6.82 -3.13
CA LEU A 186 -5.97 6.85 -3.44
C LEU A 186 -6.52 5.49 -3.92
N SER A 187 -5.67 4.61 -4.49
CA SER A 187 -6.08 3.27 -4.94
C SER A 187 -6.37 2.32 -3.78
N LYS A 188 -5.89 2.63 -2.57
CA LYS A 188 -6.13 1.86 -1.33
C LYS A 188 -5.94 0.35 -1.48
N PRO A 189 -4.76 -0.12 -1.95
CA PRO A 189 -4.49 -1.55 -2.12
C PRO A 189 -4.54 -2.30 -0.79
N ASP A 190 -4.71 -3.63 -0.83
CA ASP A 190 -4.74 -4.47 0.37
C ASP A 190 -3.40 -4.51 1.10
N ILE A 191 -2.31 -4.41 0.34
CA ILE A 191 -0.95 -4.22 0.86
C ILE A 191 -0.33 -3.02 0.15
N LEU A 192 -0.03 -1.98 0.92
CA LEU A 192 0.66 -0.77 0.44
C LEU A 192 2.16 -0.89 0.70
N LEU A 193 2.97 -0.86 -0.36
CA LEU A 193 4.43 -0.92 -0.28
C LEU A 193 5.02 0.46 -0.53
N LEU A 194 5.74 0.99 0.45
CA LEU A 194 6.36 2.30 0.41
C LEU A 194 7.89 2.17 0.54
N ASP A 195 8.62 2.62 -0.46
CA ASP A 195 10.09 2.65 -0.50
C ASP A 195 10.56 4.10 -0.41
N GLU A 196 11.08 4.51 0.76
CA GLU A 196 11.53 5.87 1.08
C GLU A 196 10.47 6.95 0.79
N PRO A 197 9.23 6.83 1.36
CA PRO A 197 8.10 7.68 1.00
C PRO A 197 8.28 9.13 1.45
N THR A 198 9.16 9.41 2.40
CA THR A 198 9.43 10.76 2.92
C THR A 198 10.40 11.56 2.05
N ASN A 199 11.10 10.89 1.11
CA ASN A 199 12.02 11.58 0.22
C ASN A 199 11.26 12.59 -0.66
N HIS A 200 11.80 13.81 -0.73
CA HIS A 200 11.26 14.92 -1.50
C HIS A 200 9.90 15.46 -1.02
N LEU A 201 9.45 15.08 0.19
CA LEU A 201 8.29 15.66 0.85
C LEU A 201 8.72 16.75 1.84
N ASP A 202 7.92 17.79 1.97
CA ASP A 202 8.06 18.77 3.05
C ASP A 202 7.45 18.24 4.36
N ILE A 203 7.70 18.93 5.45
CA ILE A 203 7.24 18.53 6.80
C ILE A 203 5.72 18.37 6.83
N THR A 204 4.97 19.26 6.19
CA THR A 204 3.50 19.21 6.16
C THR A 204 2.97 17.95 5.46
N ALA A 205 3.61 17.56 4.35
CA ALA A 205 3.26 16.33 3.63
C ALA A 205 3.66 15.07 4.42
N ILE A 206 4.80 15.10 5.13
CA ILE A 206 5.23 13.99 5.99
C ILE A 206 4.25 13.79 7.16
N GLU A 207 3.88 14.85 7.88
CA GLU A 207 2.91 14.79 8.98
C GLU A 207 1.54 14.28 8.50
N TRP A 208 1.10 14.74 7.34
CA TRP A 208 -0.12 14.23 6.74
C TRP A 208 -0.02 12.74 6.39
N LEU A 209 1.12 12.30 5.81
CA LEU A 209 1.36 10.90 5.45
C LEU A 209 1.40 9.99 6.68
N GLU A 210 2.01 10.45 7.79
CA GLU A 210 1.98 9.72 9.08
C GLU A 210 0.53 9.50 9.54
N GLY A 211 -0.28 10.56 9.54
CA GLY A 211 -1.69 10.49 9.88
C GLY A 211 -2.48 9.56 8.95
N TYR A 212 -2.19 9.60 7.64
CA TYR A 212 -2.80 8.73 6.64
C TYR A 212 -2.47 7.26 6.93
N ILE A 213 -1.19 6.91 7.13
CA ILE A 213 -0.75 5.53 7.39
C ILE A 213 -1.33 4.99 8.69
N LYS A 214 -1.35 5.79 9.77
CA LYS A 214 -1.97 5.40 11.05
C LYS A 214 -3.44 5.01 10.89
N ASN A 215 -4.17 5.76 10.07
CA ASN A 215 -5.60 5.53 9.84
C ASN A 215 -5.89 4.55 8.69
N TYR A 216 -4.86 4.13 7.97
CA TYR A 216 -5.01 3.19 6.86
C TYR A 216 -5.47 1.83 7.36
N LYS A 217 -6.66 1.39 6.95
CA LYS A 217 -7.30 0.17 7.47
C LYS A 217 -6.74 -1.13 6.90
N LYS A 218 -5.79 -1.03 5.98
CA LYS A 218 -5.15 -2.17 5.32
C LYS A 218 -3.66 -2.24 5.67
N ALA A 219 -2.97 -3.31 5.24
CA ALA A 219 -1.57 -3.52 5.57
C ALA A 219 -0.64 -2.52 4.86
N CYS A 220 0.44 -2.14 5.53
CA CYS A 220 1.46 -1.29 4.96
C CYS A 220 2.85 -1.83 5.29
N VAL A 221 3.74 -1.90 4.29
CA VAL A 221 5.15 -2.27 4.45
C VAL A 221 6.00 -1.10 3.99
N ILE A 222 6.83 -0.58 4.89
CA ILE A 222 7.55 0.67 4.73
C ILE A 222 9.06 0.43 4.85
N VAL A 223 9.80 0.89 3.86
CA VAL A 223 11.25 1.09 3.94
C VAL A 223 11.49 2.58 4.10
N SER A 224 12.15 3.01 5.16
CA SER A 224 12.54 4.40 5.34
C SER A 224 13.79 4.54 6.21
N HIS A 225 14.55 5.61 6.00
CA HIS A 225 15.64 6.04 6.86
C HIS A 225 15.18 7.07 7.92
N ASP A 226 13.97 7.59 7.79
CA ASP A 226 13.38 8.51 8.75
C ASP A 226 12.87 7.75 9.98
N ARG A 227 13.66 7.84 11.05
CA ARG A 227 13.39 7.12 12.30
C ARG A 227 12.12 7.60 12.99
N MET A 228 11.85 8.91 12.96
CA MET A 228 10.65 9.49 13.59
C MET A 228 9.39 9.04 12.85
N PHE A 229 9.44 9.08 11.53
CA PHE A 229 8.35 8.59 10.68
C PHE A 229 8.03 7.11 10.96
N LEU A 230 9.06 6.25 11.03
CA LEU A 230 8.86 4.82 11.36
C LEU A 230 8.33 4.65 12.79
N ASP A 231 8.89 5.36 13.77
CA ASP A 231 8.47 5.23 15.17
C ASP A 231 7.00 5.63 15.36
N ASN A 232 6.55 6.64 14.61
CA ASN A 232 5.19 7.12 14.64
C ASN A 232 4.19 6.22 13.87
N THR A 233 4.63 5.39 12.93
CA THR A 233 3.73 4.72 11.99
C THR A 233 3.67 3.21 12.11
N VAL A 234 4.74 2.55 12.60
CA VAL A 234 4.83 1.08 12.57
C VAL A 234 4.73 0.44 13.94
N GLU A 235 4.27 -0.80 13.98
CA GLU A 235 4.12 -1.65 15.16
C GLU A 235 4.92 -2.96 15.06
N THR A 236 5.50 -3.21 13.90
CA THR A 236 6.36 -4.36 13.63
C THR A 236 7.57 -3.92 12.82
N VAL A 237 8.76 -4.40 13.17
CA VAL A 237 9.99 -4.13 12.43
C VAL A 237 10.61 -5.43 11.97
N TYR A 238 10.94 -5.52 10.69
CA TYR A 238 11.79 -6.56 10.13
C TYR A 238 13.16 -5.98 9.82
N GLU A 239 14.19 -6.55 10.39
CA GLU A 239 15.58 -6.21 10.10
C GLU A 239 16.18 -7.19 9.11
N ILE A 240 16.78 -6.66 8.04
CA ILE A 240 17.59 -7.45 7.11
C ILE A 240 19.06 -7.25 7.46
N GLU A 241 19.73 -8.32 7.89
CA GLU A 241 21.15 -8.33 8.22
C GLU A 241 21.77 -9.67 7.78
N HIS A 242 22.92 -9.62 7.12
CA HIS A 242 23.62 -10.82 6.59
C HIS A 242 22.69 -11.72 5.75
N ASN A 243 21.94 -11.11 4.82
CA ASN A 243 20.98 -11.75 3.90
C ASN A 243 19.79 -12.45 4.57
N ARG A 244 19.68 -12.38 5.90
CA ARG A 244 18.60 -12.95 6.70
C ARG A 244 17.68 -11.89 7.25
N ILE A 245 16.49 -12.31 7.67
CA ILE A 245 15.49 -11.42 8.22
C ILE A 245 15.15 -11.80 9.67
N LYS A 246 15.01 -10.78 10.52
CA LYS A 246 14.58 -10.97 11.92
C LYS A 246 13.41 -10.04 12.23
N ARG A 247 12.36 -10.59 12.85
CA ARG A 247 11.16 -9.85 13.24
C ARG A 247 11.25 -9.35 14.67
N TYR A 248 10.85 -8.10 14.89
CA TYR A 248 10.66 -7.47 16.19
C TYR A 248 9.23 -6.95 16.29
N SER A 249 8.51 -7.31 17.36
CA SER A 249 7.14 -6.86 17.61
C SER A 249 7.18 -5.61 18.49
N GLY A 250 7.00 -4.46 17.89
CA GLY A 250 7.09 -3.14 18.51
C GLY A 250 7.42 -2.07 17.46
N ASN A 251 7.44 -0.79 17.87
CA ASN A 251 7.84 0.33 17.04
C ASN A 251 9.36 0.39 16.81
N TYR A 252 9.83 1.42 16.11
CA TYR A 252 11.25 1.55 15.77
C TYR A 252 12.13 1.73 17.03
N THR A 253 11.69 2.50 18.01
CA THR A 253 12.42 2.69 19.29
C THR A 253 12.56 1.36 20.06
N TYR A 254 11.50 0.55 20.11
CA TYR A 254 11.57 -0.80 20.70
C TYR A 254 12.60 -1.68 19.99
N PHE A 255 12.59 -1.69 18.65
CA PHE A 255 13.57 -2.43 17.87
C PHE A 255 15.02 -2.05 18.22
N VAL A 256 15.33 -0.74 18.25
CA VAL A 256 16.68 -0.24 18.55
C VAL A 256 17.14 -0.70 19.94
N ASN A 257 16.28 -0.57 20.95
CA ASN A 257 16.59 -0.98 22.31
C ASN A 257 16.81 -2.49 22.41
N LYS A 258 15.94 -3.26 21.77
CA LYS A 258 16.03 -4.72 21.77
C LYS A 258 17.28 -5.24 21.07
N LYS A 259 17.64 -4.65 19.93
CA LYS A 259 18.87 -4.97 19.21
C LYS A 259 20.11 -4.70 20.08
N LYS A 260 20.13 -3.59 20.81
CA LYS A 260 21.21 -3.27 21.74
C LYS A 260 21.33 -4.29 22.87
N GLU A 261 20.21 -4.67 23.50
CA GLU A 261 20.20 -5.70 24.52
C GLU A 261 20.74 -7.06 24.01
N ASP A 262 20.29 -7.46 22.81
CA ASP A 262 20.73 -8.72 22.19
C ASP A 262 22.24 -8.68 21.91
N TYR A 263 22.77 -7.56 21.43
CA TYR A 263 24.21 -7.36 21.19
C TYR A 263 25.02 -7.42 22.51
N ASP A 264 24.56 -6.73 23.56
CA ASP A 264 25.23 -6.74 24.89
C ASP A 264 25.23 -8.15 25.53
N ARG A 265 24.21 -8.97 25.25
CA ARG A 265 24.18 -10.37 25.69
C ARG A 265 25.18 -11.24 24.94
N GLN A 266 25.32 -11.03 23.62
CA GLN A 266 26.31 -11.78 22.81
C GLN A 266 27.74 -11.46 23.21
N LEU A 267 28.03 -10.23 23.65
CA LEU A 267 29.38 -9.85 24.12
C LEU A 267 29.72 -10.45 25.49
N LYS A 268 28.72 -10.87 26.27
CA LYS A 268 28.89 -11.42 27.63
C LYS A 268 28.92 -12.97 27.64
N ALA A 269 28.57 -13.62 26.53
CA ALA A 269 28.56 -15.06 26.34
C ALA A 269 29.87 -15.57 25.72
#